data_4a88d7c5e849adc7968f9626df2fc9e0
#
_entry.id   4a88d7c5e849adc7968f9626df2fc9e0
#
_cell.length_a   1.000
_cell.length_b   1.000
_cell.length_c   1.000
_cell.angle_alpha   90.00
_cell.angle_beta   90.00
_cell.angle_gamma   90.00
#
_symmetry.space_group_name_H-M   'P 1'
#
loop_
_entity.id
_entity.type
_entity.pdbx_description
1 polymer ?
#
loop_
_entity_poly.entity_id
_entity_poly.type
_entity_poly.pdbx_seq_one_letter_code
_entity_poly.pdbx_strand_id
1 'polypeptide(L)'
;MITVPELTAEALGSFLASEMNRRFESSPAHLTELVPSMARLALKCIGHSDALYHNVEHTMLVTLAGHDIMKGRALLVPTLPSDYAHLIVACLMHDIGYVRGILKGDGPEGYVIDASGRKAKLPRGSSTPHFCPITSTGPSYL
;
A
#
# COMPACT_ATOMS: atom_id res chain seq x y z
N MET A 1 1.98 -21.36 11.05
CA MET A 1 3.31 -20.75 11.34
C MET A 1 3.20 -19.27 10.99
N ILE A 2 3.50 -18.38 11.94
CA ILE A 2 3.46 -16.92 11.68
C ILE A 2 4.70 -16.55 10.89
N THR A 3 4.53 -15.78 9.83
CA THR A 3 5.60 -15.29 8.95
C THR A 3 6.04 -13.88 9.35
N VAL A 4 7.24 -13.47 8.92
CA VAL A 4 7.73 -12.09 9.16
C VAL A 4 6.77 -11.04 8.58
N PRO A 5 6.25 -11.16 7.34
CA PRO A 5 5.25 -10.23 6.82
C PRO A 5 3.98 -10.13 7.67
N GLU A 6 3.49 -11.25 8.20
CA GLU A 6 2.31 -11.25 9.08
C GLU A 6 2.58 -10.53 10.41
N LEU A 7 3.72 -10.79 11.03
CA LEU A 7 4.13 -10.09 12.25
C LEU A 7 4.26 -8.58 12.02
N THR A 8 4.85 -8.20 10.90
CA THR A 8 5.05 -6.80 10.49
C THR A 8 3.71 -6.11 10.25
N ALA A 9 2.78 -6.79 9.58
CA ALA A 9 1.43 -6.29 9.32
C ALA A 9 0.65 -6.05 10.63
N GLU A 10 0.73 -6.98 11.58
CA GLU A 10 0.11 -6.81 12.89
C GLU A 10 0.75 -5.69 13.70
N ALA A 11 2.07 -5.58 13.69
CA ALA A 11 2.79 -4.53 14.41
C ALA A 11 2.42 -3.13 13.88
N LEU A 12 2.45 -2.94 12.54
CA LEU A 12 2.07 -1.67 11.91
C LEU A 12 0.59 -1.35 12.15
N GLY A 13 -0.30 -2.33 11.97
CA GLY A 13 -1.73 -2.16 12.20
C GLY A 13 -2.04 -1.73 13.64
N SER A 14 -1.41 -2.39 14.63
CA SER A 14 -1.56 -2.05 16.04
C SER A 14 -1.00 -0.67 16.38
N PHE A 15 0.16 -0.31 15.82
CA PHE A 15 0.75 1.02 15.97
C PHE A 15 -0.19 2.11 15.44
N LEU A 16 -0.69 1.95 14.21
CA LEU A 16 -1.58 2.94 13.59
C LEU A 16 -2.91 3.08 14.34
N ALA A 17 -3.49 1.96 14.83
CA ALA A 17 -4.69 1.99 15.66
C ALA A 17 -4.45 2.76 16.97
N SER A 18 -3.32 2.50 17.64
CA SER A 18 -2.92 3.20 18.86
C SER A 18 -2.75 4.71 18.61
N GLU A 19 -2.11 5.08 17.50
CA GLU A 19 -1.90 6.48 17.13
C GLU A 19 -3.21 7.21 16.80
N MET A 20 -4.16 6.55 16.14
CA MET A 20 -5.49 7.11 15.92
C MET A 20 -6.22 7.38 17.25
N ASN A 21 -6.26 6.39 18.12
CA ASN A 21 -6.93 6.53 19.43
C ASN A 21 -6.26 7.61 20.31
N ARG A 22 -4.94 7.73 20.26
CA ARG A 22 -4.19 8.72 21.03
C ARG A 22 -4.41 10.16 20.53
N ARG A 23 -4.60 10.33 19.20
CA ARG A 23 -4.70 11.66 18.58
C ARG A 23 -6.12 12.20 18.54
N PHE A 24 -7.07 11.32 18.41
CA PHE A 24 -8.46 11.69 18.15
C PHE A 24 -9.36 11.03 19.18
N GLU A 25 -9.68 11.76 20.26
CA GLU A 25 -10.49 11.26 21.39
C GLU A 25 -11.87 10.73 20.97
N SER A 26 -12.38 11.18 19.82
CA SER A 26 -13.71 10.83 19.29
C SER A 26 -13.62 10.41 17.83
N SER A 27 -12.66 9.56 17.47
CA SER A 27 -12.63 9.00 16.12
C SER A 27 -13.84 8.13 15.85
N PRO A 28 -14.48 8.27 14.67
CA PRO A 28 -15.50 7.34 14.24
C PRO A 28 -14.98 5.89 14.22
N ALA A 29 -15.72 4.94 14.78
CA ALA A 29 -15.32 3.54 14.91
C ALA A 29 -14.87 2.93 13.56
N HIS A 30 -15.58 3.28 12.48
CA HIS A 30 -15.22 2.77 11.15
C HIS A 30 -13.80 3.19 10.68
N LEU A 31 -13.30 4.35 11.10
CA LEU A 31 -11.93 4.78 10.75
C LEU A 31 -10.87 4.10 11.63
N THR A 32 -11.16 3.91 12.92
CA THR A 32 -10.25 3.21 13.84
C THR A 32 -10.09 1.73 13.51
N GLU A 33 -11.08 1.14 12.85
CA GLU A 33 -11.02 -0.23 12.32
C GLU A 33 -10.45 -0.31 10.91
N LEU A 34 -10.75 0.69 10.06
CA LEU A 34 -10.30 0.73 8.67
C LEU A 34 -8.77 0.74 8.57
N VAL A 35 -8.11 1.67 9.27
CA VAL A 35 -6.67 1.89 9.13
C VAL A 35 -5.84 0.64 9.46
N PRO A 36 -6.03 -0.03 10.62
CA PRO A 36 -5.29 -1.27 10.90
C PRO A 36 -5.68 -2.42 9.97
N SER A 37 -6.93 -2.49 9.52
CA SER A 37 -7.37 -3.51 8.56
C SER A 37 -6.71 -3.32 7.20
N MET A 38 -6.60 -2.08 6.73
CA MET A 38 -5.89 -1.75 5.49
C MET A 38 -4.39 -2.01 5.60
N ALA A 39 -3.76 -1.75 6.74
CA ALA A 39 -2.36 -2.09 6.97
C ALA A 39 -2.11 -3.60 6.82
N ARG A 40 -2.95 -4.43 7.46
CA ARG A 40 -2.87 -5.89 7.36
C ARG A 40 -3.08 -6.35 5.92
N LEU A 41 -4.09 -5.83 5.23
CA LEU A 41 -4.39 -6.20 3.85
C LEU A 41 -3.24 -5.82 2.91
N ALA A 42 -2.79 -4.57 2.94
CA ALA A 42 -1.74 -4.07 2.06
C ALA A 42 -0.43 -4.85 2.25
N LEU A 43 0.04 -4.99 3.49
CA LEU A 43 1.29 -5.69 3.77
C LEU A 43 1.21 -7.19 3.48
N LYS A 44 0.04 -7.81 3.67
CA LYS A 44 -0.18 -9.20 3.28
C LYS A 44 -0.09 -9.35 1.76
N CYS A 45 -0.73 -8.48 0.99
CA CYS A 45 -0.66 -8.51 -0.48
C CYS A 45 0.77 -8.26 -0.96
N ILE A 46 1.43 -7.20 -0.48
CA ILE A 46 2.79 -6.84 -0.86
C ILE A 46 3.81 -7.90 -0.44
N GLY A 47 3.59 -8.56 0.70
CA GLY A 47 4.45 -9.64 1.18
C GLY A 47 4.49 -10.89 0.29
N HIS A 48 3.56 -11.02 -0.67
CA HIS A 48 3.59 -12.06 -1.70
C HIS A 48 4.33 -11.61 -2.97
N SER A 49 4.70 -10.33 -3.07
CA SER A 49 5.46 -9.81 -4.21
C SER A 49 6.92 -10.26 -4.15
N ASP A 50 7.49 -10.55 -5.30
CA ASP A 50 8.93 -10.78 -5.47
C ASP A 50 9.69 -9.52 -5.89
N ALA A 51 9.03 -8.35 -5.89
CA ALA A 51 9.64 -7.07 -6.23
C ALA A 51 10.73 -6.69 -5.21
N LEU A 52 11.90 -6.31 -5.69
CA LEU A 52 13.03 -5.98 -4.82
C LEU A 52 12.85 -4.66 -4.07
N TYR A 53 12.19 -3.67 -4.70
CA TYR A 53 12.01 -2.34 -4.14
C TYR A 53 10.61 -2.15 -3.53
N HIS A 54 9.54 -2.48 -4.28
CA HIS A 54 8.15 -2.37 -3.83
C HIS A 54 7.79 -3.55 -2.93
N ASN A 55 8.31 -3.54 -1.72
CA ASN A 55 8.22 -4.62 -0.74
C ASN A 55 7.60 -4.12 0.59
N VAL A 56 7.46 -5.01 1.55
CA VAL A 56 6.88 -4.71 2.88
C VAL A 56 7.64 -3.58 3.59
N GLU A 57 8.97 -3.59 3.55
CA GLU A 57 9.79 -2.57 4.22
C GLU A 57 9.56 -1.18 3.61
N HIS A 58 9.58 -1.07 2.27
CA HIS A 58 9.29 0.18 1.57
C HIS A 58 7.91 0.74 1.94
N THR A 59 6.88 -0.09 1.88
CA THR A 59 5.51 0.32 2.21
C THR A 59 5.38 0.79 3.66
N MET A 60 6.05 0.11 4.59
CA MET A 60 6.09 0.55 5.99
C MET A 60 6.77 1.91 6.13
N LEU A 61 7.94 2.11 5.52
CA LEU A 61 8.69 3.37 5.61
C LEU A 61 7.88 4.53 5.04
N VAL A 62 7.22 4.35 3.90
CA VAL A 62 6.33 5.36 3.31
C VAL A 62 5.15 5.66 4.23
N THR A 63 4.56 4.64 4.85
CA THR A 63 3.44 4.82 5.78
C THR A 63 3.86 5.57 7.05
N LEU A 64 5.02 5.24 7.61
CA LEU A 64 5.58 5.93 8.78
C LEU A 64 5.96 7.39 8.44
N ALA A 65 6.50 7.65 7.26
CA ALA A 65 6.75 9.01 6.77
C ALA A 65 5.45 9.82 6.64
N GLY A 66 4.40 9.23 6.06
CA GLY A 66 3.06 9.83 5.99
C GLY A 66 2.51 10.14 7.38
N HIS A 67 2.66 9.21 8.33
CA HIS A 67 2.30 9.43 9.73
C HIS A 67 3.04 10.63 10.33
N ASP A 68 4.35 10.74 10.16
CA ASP A 68 5.14 11.85 10.70
C ASP A 68 4.84 13.18 10.02
N ILE A 69 4.54 13.20 8.73
CA ILE A 69 4.04 14.37 8.00
C ILE A 69 2.74 14.87 8.63
N MET A 70 1.79 13.97 8.91
CA MET A 70 0.54 14.37 9.57
C MET A 70 0.75 14.83 11.01
N LYS A 71 1.73 14.30 11.72
CA LYS A 71 2.14 14.83 13.03
C LYS A 71 2.60 16.28 12.92
N GLY A 72 3.50 16.56 11.99
CA GLY A 72 4.02 17.91 11.74
C GLY A 72 2.90 18.87 11.32
N ARG A 73 2.03 18.46 10.40
CA ARG A 73 0.88 19.24 9.95
C ARG A 73 -0.07 19.61 11.12
N ALA A 74 -0.34 18.67 12.01
CA ALA A 74 -1.23 18.87 13.15
C ALA A 74 -0.72 19.94 14.16
N LEU A 75 0.56 20.28 14.11
CA LEU A 75 1.11 21.40 14.90
C LEU A 75 0.74 22.77 14.33
N LEU A 76 0.37 22.84 13.06
CA LEU A 76 0.11 24.08 12.33
C LEU A 76 -1.39 24.30 12.09
N VAL A 77 -2.13 23.23 11.81
CA VAL A 77 -3.56 23.29 11.47
C VAL A 77 -4.31 22.12 12.10
N PRO A 78 -5.58 22.32 12.50
CA PRO A 78 -6.42 21.22 12.94
C PRO A 78 -6.50 20.12 11.88
N THR A 79 -6.34 18.87 12.31
CA THR A 79 -6.38 17.69 11.46
C THR A 79 -7.54 16.80 11.88
N LEU A 80 -8.38 16.39 10.93
CA LEU A 80 -9.50 15.49 11.17
C LEU A 80 -9.06 14.02 11.17
N PRO A 81 -9.75 13.13 11.88
CA PRO A 81 -9.51 11.69 11.81
C PRO A 81 -9.55 11.15 10.38
N SER A 82 -10.46 11.68 9.54
CA SER A 82 -10.58 11.34 8.13
C SER A 82 -9.35 11.73 7.31
N ASP A 83 -8.76 12.90 7.55
CA ASP A 83 -7.55 13.34 6.84
C ASP A 83 -6.38 12.41 7.11
N TYR A 84 -6.22 12.03 8.39
CA TYR A 84 -5.22 11.06 8.80
C TYR A 84 -5.45 9.69 8.15
N ALA A 85 -6.68 9.16 8.26
CA ALA A 85 -7.02 7.86 7.70
C ALA A 85 -6.81 7.81 6.19
N HIS A 86 -7.23 8.84 5.44
CA HIS A 86 -7.05 8.91 3.99
C HIS A 86 -5.58 8.92 3.59
N LEU A 87 -4.73 9.72 4.25
CA LEU A 87 -3.31 9.74 3.94
C LEU A 87 -2.65 8.39 4.25
N ILE A 88 -2.92 7.80 5.41
CA ILE A 88 -2.34 6.51 5.79
C ILE A 88 -2.77 5.41 4.82
N VAL A 89 -4.06 5.35 4.45
CA VAL A 89 -4.54 4.38 3.46
C VAL A 89 -3.88 4.61 2.09
N ALA A 90 -3.73 5.86 1.65
CA ALA A 90 -3.02 6.18 0.42
C ALA A 90 -1.56 5.70 0.46
N CYS A 91 -0.84 5.93 1.57
CA CYS A 91 0.52 5.44 1.76
C CYS A 91 0.60 3.90 1.75
N LEU A 92 -0.35 3.21 2.38
CA LEU A 92 -0.41 1.75 2.41
C LEU A 92 -0.66 1.13 1.03
N MET A 93 -1.47 1.79 0.20
CA MET A 93 -1.96 1.25 -1.06
C MET A 93 -1.21 1.76 -2.30
N HIS A 94 -0.26 2.71 -2.15
CA HIS A 94 0.36 3.38 -3.30
C HIS A 94 1.05 2.42 -4.27
N ASP A 95 1.60 1.33 -3.77
CA ASP A 95 2.34 0.33 -4.55
C ASP A 95 1.56 -0.95 -4.85
N ILE A 96 0.28 -1.03 -4.47
CA ILE A 96 -0.50 -2.27 -4.63
C ILE A 96 -0.58 -2.72 -6.11
N GLY A 97 -0.50 -1.76 -7.04
CA GLY A 97 -0.51 -2.04 -8.48
C GLY A 97 0.75 -2.74 -9.00
N TYR A 98 1.83 -2.79 -8.21
CA TYR A 98 3.06 -3.53 -8.57
C TYR A 98 3.06 -4.98 -8.08
N VAL A 99 2.05 -5.37 -7.30
CA VAL A 99 1.93 -6.74 -6.78
C VAL A 99 1.41 -7.67 -7.88
N ARG A 100 2.13 -8.76 -8.09
CA ARG A 100 1.77 -9.81 -9.07
C ARG A 100 0.93 -10.89 -8.40
N GLY A 101 0.12 -11.57 -9.22
CA GLY A 101 -0.64 -12.73 -8.77
C GLY A 101 -1.92 -12.38 -8.01
N ILE A 102 -2.36 -11.12 -8.02
CA ILE A 102 -3.60 -10.68 -7.39
C ILE A 102 -4.76 -10.52 -8.37
N LEU A 103 -4.49 -10.43 -9.67
CA LEU A 103 -5.54 -10.29 -10.67
C LEU A 103 -6.08 -11.66 -11.12
N LYS A 104 -7.38 -11.71 -11.39
CA LYS A 104 -7.98 -12.88 -12.00
C LYS A 104 -7.36 -13.12 -13.39
N GLY A 105 -6.68 -14.23 -13.54
CA GLY A 105 -5.97 -14.56 -14.77
C GLY A 105 -4.45 -14.52 -14.64
N ASP A 106 -3.90 -14.00 -13.56
CA ASP A 106 -2.47 -14.13 -13.26
C ASP A 106 -2.10 -15.60 -13.01
N GLY A 107 -0.94 -16.00 -13.48
CA GLY A 107 -0.47 -17.37 -13.31
C GLY A 107 0.87 -17.65 -14.00
N PRO A 108 1.27 -18.93 -14.08
CA PRO A 108 2.56 -19.34 -14.66
C PRO A 108 2.74 -18.92 -16.13
N GLU A 109 1.64 -18.77 -16.86
CA GLU A 109 1.66 -18.36 -18.28
C GLU A 109 1.87 -16.86 -18.49
N GLY A 110 1.81 -16.07 -17.43
CA GLY A 110 2.03 -14.62 -17.42
C GLY A 110 1.06 -13.88 -16.53
N TYR A 111 1.31 -12.58 -16.41
CA TYR A 111 0.54 -11.65 -15.59
C TYR A 111 -0.28 -10.72 -16.47
N VAL A 112 -1.50 -10.41 -16.05
CA VAL A 112 -2.39 -9.49 -16.76
C VAL A 112 -1.79 -8.08 -16.69
N ILE A 113 -1.64 -7.42 -17.85
CA ILE A 113 -0.99 -6.12 -17.98
C ILE A 113 -1.92 -4.98 -18.42
N ASP A 114 -3.15 -5.31 -18.79
CA ASP A 114 -4.14 -4.30 -19.17
C ASP A 114 -5.59 -4.80 -19.00
N ALA A 115 -6.53 -3.88 -19.18
CA ALA A 115 -7.95 -4.14 -19.05
C ALA A 115 -8.51 -5.12 -20.11
N SER A 116 -7.79 -5.34 -21.23
CA SER A 116 -8.18 -6.33 -22.25
C SER A 116 -7.81 -7.77 -21.86
N GLY A 117 -7.12 -7.94 -20.74
CA GLY A 117 -6.66 -9.24 -20.25
C GLY A 117 -5.39 -9.74 -20.95
N ARG A 118 -4.67 -8.89 -21.66
CA ARG A 118 -3.37 -9.23 -22.26
C ARG A 118 -2.38 -9.59 -21.17
N LYS A 119 -1.55 -10.61 -21.41
CA LYS A 119 -0.57 -11.11 -20.46
C LYS A 119 0.85 -10.88 -20.92
N ALA A 120 1.76 -10.66 -19.97
CA ALA A 120 3.20 -10.63 -20.21
C ALA A 120 3.94 -11.50 -19.19
N LYS A 121 5.03 -12.13 -19.64
CA LYS A 121 5.99 -12.79 -18.76
C LYS A 121 6.97 -11.72 -18.27
N LEU A 122 7.09 -11.61 -16.97
CA LEU A 122 7.97 -10.61 -16.33
C LEU A 122 9.11 -11.33 -15.62
N PRO A 123 10.33 -10.79 -15.71
CA PRO A 123 11.46 -11.33 -14.96
C PRO A 123 11.18 -11.32 -13.47
N ARG A 124 11.74 -12.30 -12.75
CA ARG A 124 11.63 -12.37 -11.30
C ARG A 124 12.33 -11.15 -10.67
N GLY A 125 11.73 -10.58 -9.63
CA GLY A 125 12.28 -9.41 -8.94
C GLY A 125 12.11 -8.09 -9.68
N SER A 126 11.55 -8.07 -10.90
CA SER A 126 11.32 -6.81 -11.61
C SER A 126 10.15 -6.05 -10.98
N SER A 127 10.44 -4.83 -10.54
CA SER A 127 9.44 -3.81 -10.24
C SER A 127 9.31 -2.91 -11.47
N THR A 128 8.52 -3.31 -12.45
CA THR A 128 8.53 -2.57 -13.71
C THR A 128 7.31 -1.69 -13.87
N PRO A 129 7.48 -0.48 -14.41
CA PRO A 129 6.38 0.39 -14.84
C PRO A 129 5.49 -0.23 -15.93
N HIS A 130 5.75 -1.47 -16.35
CA HIS A 130 4.93 -2.20 -17.31
C HIS A 130 3.52 -2.54 -16.81
N PHE A 131 3.25 -2.40 -15.51
CA PHE A 131 1.91 -2.56 -14.93
C PHE A 131 1.11 -1.26 -14.84
N CYS A 132 1.64 -0.12 -15.26
CA CYS A 132 0.89 1.12 -15.26
C CYS A 132 0.14 1.27 -16.59
N PRO A 133 -1.16 0.94 -16.69
CA PRO A 133 -1.91 1.09 -17.94
C PRO A 133 -2.16 2.55 -18.33
N ILE A 134 -1.70 3.51 -17.52
CA ILE A 134 -2.04 4.94 -17.67
C ILE A 134 -1.02 5.70 -18.51
N THR A 135 0.15 5.14 -18.85
CA THR A 135 1.21 5.90 -19.50
C THR A 135 1.50 5.56 -20.97
N SER A 136 0.68 4.73 -21.61
CA SER A 136 0.93 4.34 -23.01
C SER A 136 0.34 5.28 -24.06
N THR A 137 -0.11 6.49 -23.70
CA THR A 137 -0.59 7.51 -24.65
C THR A 137 0.22 8.82 -24.62
N GLY A 138 1.46 8.77 -24.13
CA GLY A 138 2.41 9.87 -24.32
C GLY A 138 3.08 9.78 -25.71
N PRO A 139 3.27 10.90 -26.44
CA PRO A 139 3.93 10.86 -27.72
C PRO A 139 5.37 10.36 -27.55
N SER A 140 5.76 9.39 -28.38
CA SER A 140 7.13 8.97 -28.56
C SER A 140 7.98 10.16 -28.98
N TYR A 141 8.78 10.68 -28.09
CA TYR A 141 9.88 11.57 -28.49
C TYR A 141 11.03 10.69 -28.98
N LEU A 142 11.30 10.78 -30.31
CA LEU A 142 12.51 10.34 -30.95
C LEU A 142 13.70 11.16 -30.44
#